data_6dbcb383f8a22d08c54a4c6e70d2dea2
#
_entry.id   6dbcb383f8a22d08c54a4c6e70d2dea2
#
_cell.length_a   1.000
_cell.length_b   1.000
_cell.length_c   1.000
_cell.angle_alpha   90.00
_cell.angle_beta   90.00
_cell.angle_gamma   90.00
#
_symmetry.space_group_name_H-M   'P 1'
#
loop_
_entity.id
_entity.type
_entity.pdbx_description
1 polymer ?
#
loop_
_entity_poly.entity_id
_entity_poly.type
_entity_poly.pdbx_seq_one_letter_code
_entity_poly.pdbx_strand_id
1 'polypeptide(L)'
;MDPNYIARLKLKCKPNDLTTFAELDPGSFKTFDDSYFKLVTKRRGLLQSDAALLDDPETRAYVIQATSEGSTFFKDFGVSMVNMGRIGVLTASQGEVRKVCTKRN
;
A
#
# COMPACT_ATOMS: atom_id res chain seq x y z
N MET A 1 -7.80 -14.27 1.17
CA MET A 1 -6.43 -14.36 1.77
C MET A 1 -6.02 -15.83 1.87
N ASP A 2 -4.72 -16.14 1.69
CA ASP A 2 -4.15 -17.49 1.82
C ASP A 2 -4.35 -18.04 3.25
N PRO A 3 -4.97 -19.24 3.45
CA PRO A 3 -5.22 -19.81 4.77
C PRO A 3 -3.95 -20.01 5.62
N ASN A 4 -2.84 -20.42 4.99
CA ASN A 4 -1.57 -20.61 5.68
C ASN A 4 -0.99 -19.28 6.17
N TYR A 5 -1.21 -18.20 5.40
CA TYR A 5 -0.78 -16.86 5.80
C TYR A 5 -1.62 -16.34 6.98
N ILE A 6 -2.94 -16.58 6.95
CA ILE A 6 -3.83 -16.26 8.09
C ILE A 6 -3.37 -16.98 9.36
N ALA A 7 -3.03 -18.28 9.27
CA ALA A 7 -2.56 -19.03 10.42
C ALA A 7 -1.28 -18.44 11.04
N ARG A 8 -0.33 -18.03 10.19
CA ARG A 8 0.91 -17.35 10.63
C ARG A 8 0.64 -16.00 11.30
N LEU A 9 -0.27 -15.19 10.74
CA LEU A 9 -0.65 -13.92 11.33
C LEU A 9 -1.31 -14.09 12.69
N LYS A 10 -2.20 -15.09 12.86
CA LYS A 10 -2.83 -15.42 14.14
C LYS A 10 -1.84 -15.90 15.21
N LEU A 11 -0.76 -16.56 14.82
CA LEU A 11 0.31 -16.93 15.74
C LEU A 11 1.11 -15.71 16.21
N LYS A 12 1.32 -14.73 15.32
CA LYS A 12 2.06 -13.50 15.62
C LYS A 12 1.20 -12.49 16.39
N CYS A 13 -0.02 -12.24 15.93
CA CYS A 13 -0.95 -11.26 16.50
C CYS A 13 -2.03 -11.98 17.29
N LYS A 14 -1.92 -11.98 18.62
CA LYS A 14 -2.89 -12.62 19.51
C LYS A 14 -4.13 -11.73 19.71
N PRO A 15 -5.28 -12.30 20.10
CA PRO A 15 -6.45 -11.50 20.45
C PRO A 15 -6.11 -10.47 21.53
N ASN A 16 -6.61 -9.23 21.33
CA ASN A 16 -6.37 -8.07 22.22
C ASN A 16 -4.92 -7.58 22.30
N ASP A 17 -4.03 -8.05 21.42
CA ASP A 17 -2.68 -7.50 21.31
C ASP A 17 -2.70 -6.20 20.46
N LEU A 18 -2.39 -5.08 21.11
CA LEU A 18 -2.33 -3.75 20.51
C LEU A 18 -0.88 -3.28 20.25
N THR A 19 0.10 -4.12 20.50
CA THR A 19 1.53 -3.76 20.46
C THR A 19 2.31 -4.49 19.39
N THR A 20 1.86 -5.65 18.94
CA THR A 20 2.54 -6.42 17.88
C THR A 20 2.24 -5.86 16.51
N PHE A 21 3.29 -5.57 15.76
CA PHE A 21 3.21 -5.09 14.38
C PHE A 21 3.30 -6.25 13.39
N ALA A 22 2.48 -6.20 12.33
CA ALA A 22 2.62 -7.03 11.15
C ALA A 22 3.07 -6.17 9.97
N GLU A 23 4.03 -6.66 9.22
CA GLU A 23 4.54 -5.96 8.02
C GLU A 23 3.53 -6.10 6.89
N LEU A 24 3.28 -4.99 6.17
CA LEU A 24 2.47 -5.01 4.93
C LEU A 24 3.20 -5.74 3.81
N ASP A 25 4.51 -5.61 3.78
CA ASP A 25 5.41 -6.22 2.80
C ASP A 25 6.54 -6.97 3.53
N PRO A 26 6.29 -8.21 3.99
CA PRO A 26 7.27 -9.01 4.69
C PRO A 26 8.52 -9.29 3.86
N GLY A 27 9.67 -8.88 4.41
CA GLY A 27 10.98 -9.06 3.79
C GLY A 27 11.45 -7.85 2.96
N SER A 28 10.58 -6.89 2.67
CA SER A 28 10.90 -5.69 1.89
C SER A 28 10.33 -4.39 2.48
N PHE A 29 9.93 -4.38 3.72
CA PHE A 29 9.17 -3.31 4.38
C PHE A 29 9.89 -1.94 4.46
N LYS A 30 11.17 -1.86 4.11
CA LYS A 30 11.97 -0.62 4.04
C LYS A 30 12.51 -0.34 2.64
N THR A 31 12.14 -1.13 1.64
CA THR A 31 12.61 -1.01 0.27
C THR A 31 11.45 -0.62 -0.64
N PHE A 32 11.69 0.33 -1.52
CA PHE A 32 10.71 0.67 -2.56
C PHE A 32 10.92 -0.26 -3.76
N ASP A 33 10.08 -1.27 -3.88
CA ASP A 33 10.12 -2.30 -4.93
C ASP A 33 8.72 -2.79 -5.31
N ASP A 34 8.64 -3.88 -6.06
CA ASP A 34 7.41 -4.52 -6.51
C ASP A 34 6.96 -5.71 -5.63
N SER A 35 7.63 -5.97 -4.52
CA SER A 35 7.41 -7.14 -3.66
C SER A 35 5.98 -7.20 -3.10
N TYR A 36 5.38 -6.05 -2.81
CA TYR A 36 3.98 -5.94 -2.43
C TYR A 36 3.04 -6.63 -3.43
N PHE A 37 3.20 -6.36 -4.73
CA PHE A 37 2.34 -6.97 -5.77
C PHE A 37 2.55 -8.48 -5.86
N LYS A 38 3.78 -8.96 -5.65
CA LYS A 38 4.08 -10.40 -5.56
C LYS A 38 3.40 -11.08 -4.37
N LEU A 39 3.22 -10.36 -3.26
CA LEU A 39 2.46 -10.86 -2.11
C LEU A 39 0.96 -10.87 -2.40
N VAL A 40 0.43 -9.82 -3.01
CA VAL A 40 -0.98 -9.73 -3.40
C VAL A 40 -1.35 -10.88 -4.35
N THR A 41 -0.54 -11.17 -5.39
CA THR A 41 -0.78 -12.29 -6.32
C THR A 41 -0.81 -13.64 -5.61
N LYS A 42 -0.05 -13.82 -4.53
CA LYS A 42 -0.08 -15.00 -3.64
C LYS A 42 -1.24 -14.99 -2.63
N ARG A 43 -2.19 -14.07 -2.75
CA ARG A 43 -3.29 -13.85 -1.79
C ARG A 43 -2.81 -13.58 -0.37
N ARG A 44 -1.69 -12.88 -0.24
CA ARG A 44 -1.07 -12.49 1.03
C ARG A 44 -1.14 -10.99 1.30
N GLY A 45 -2.04 -10.27 0.64
CA GLY A 45 -2.38 -8.90 1.01
C GLY A 45 -2.91 -8.85 2.45
N LEU A 46 -2.37 -7.97 3.28
CA LEU A 46 -2.70 -7.93 4.70
C LEU A 46 -4.08 -7.30 4.94
N LEU A 47 -4.40 -6.25 4.19
CA LEU A 47 -5.67 -5.54 4.31
C LEU A 47 -6.74 -6.15 3.38
N GLN A 48 -8.00 -5.95 3.74
CA GLN A 48 -9.12 -6.35 2.88
C GLN A 48 -9.06 -5.65 1.52
N SER A 49 -8.67 -4.38 1.49
CA SER A 49 -8.46 -3.60 0.26
C SER A 49 -7.39 -4.22 -0.65
N ASP A 50 -6.28 -4.72 -0.07
CA ASP A 50 -5.23 -5.39 -0.84
C ASP A 50 -5.75 -6.69 -1.47
N ALA A 51 -6.52 -7.46 -0.70
CA ALA A 51 -7.12 -8.71 -1.18
C ALA A 51 -8.14 -8.46 -2.30
N ALA A 52 -8.90 -7.36 -2.22
CA ALA A 52 -9.92 -6.98 -3.20
C ALA A 52 -9.33 -6.60 -4.56
N LEU A 53 -8.06 -6.20 -4.65
CA LEU A 53 -7.39 -5.93 -5.93
C LEU A 53 -7.39 -7.13 -6.89
N LEU A 54 -7.57 -8.35 -6.38
CA LEU A 54 -7.67 -9.55 -7.20
C LEU A 54 -9.10 -9.93 -7.59
N ASP A 55 -10.12 -9.26 -7.05
CA ASP A 55 -11.51 -9.60 -7.28
C ASP A 55 -12.04 -8.92 -8.55
N ASP A 56 -11.59 -7.70 -8.83
CA ASP A 56 -11.90 -6.96 -10.05
C ASP A 56 -10.90 -7.30 -11.18
N PRO A 57 -11.36 -7.52 -12.44
CA PRO A 57 -10.50 -7.89 -13.56
C PRO A 57 -9.46 -6.84 -13.93
N GLU A 58 -9.80 -5.55 -13.84
CA GLU A 58 -8.92 -4.44 -14.24
C GLU A 58 -7.78 -4.27 -13.24
N THR A 59 -8.11 -4.20 -11.95
CA THR A 59 -7.11 -4.09 -10.88
C THR A 59 -6.23 -5.34 -10.80
N ARG A 60 -6.80 -6.53 -11.01
CA ARG A 60 -6.05 -7.78 -11.11
C ARG A 60 -5.03 -7.75 -12.25
N ALA A 61 -5.43 -7.27 -13.45
CA ALA A 61 -4.53 -7.16 -14.59
C ALA A 61 -3.34 -6.24 -14.27
N TYR A 62 -3.60 -5.11 -13.62
CA TYR A 62 -2.53 -4.21 -13.17
C TYR A 62 -1.61 -4.87 -12.14
N VAL A 63 -2.15 -5.55 -11.14
CA VAL A 63 -1.35 -6.27 -10.12
C VAL A 63 -0.42 -7.30 -10.78
N ILE A 64 -0.92 -8.06 -11.77
CA ILE A 64 -0.12 -9.04 -12.51
C ILE A 64 0.97 -8.34 -13.32
N GLN A 65 0.63 -7.26 -14.04
CA GLN A 65 1.59 -6.47 -14.80
C GLN A 65 2.69 -5.88 -13.91
N ALA A 66 2.34 -5.41 -12.72
CA ALA A 66 3.29 -4.85 -11.76
C ALA A 66 4.31 -5.87 -11.23
N THR A 67 4.06 -7.18 -11.39
CA THR A 67 5.03 -8.25 -11.04
C THR A 67 5.91 -8.70 -12.20
N SER A 68 5.69 -8.18 -13.40
CA SER A 68 6.43 -8.58 -14.61
C SER A 68 7.74 -7.79 -14.78
N GLU A 69 8.67 -8.33 -15.59
CA GLU A 69 9.92 -7.64 -15.94
C GLU A 69 9.68 -6.33 -16.70
N GLY A 70 8.57 -6.20 -17.43
CA GLY A 70 8.16 -4.99 -18.13
C GLY A 70 7.27 -4.07 -17.29
N SER A 71 7.31 -4.17 -15.97
CA SER A 71 6.45 -3.40 -15.06
C SER A 71 6.61 -1.89 -15.23
N THR A 72 5.49 -1.18 -15.30
CA THR A 72 5.44 0.29 -15.31
C THR A 72 5.29 0.87 -13.91
N PHE A 73 5.25 0.03 -12.87
CA PHE A 73 4.89 0.41 -11.50
C PHE A 73 5.67 1.63 -10.99
N PHE A 74 6.99 1.65 -11.14
CA PHE A 74 7.81 2.76 -10.61
C PHE A 74 7.45 4.11 -11.26
N LYS A 75 7.19 4.10 -12.58
CA LYS A 75 6.74 5.28 -13.30
C LYS A 75 5.34 5.70 -12.88
N ASP A 76 4.42 4.75 -12.82
CA ASP A 76 3.02 4.98 -12.47
C ASP A 76 2.89 5.48 -11.03
N PHE A 77 3.69 4.94 -10.12
CA PHE A 77 3.76 5.41 -8.74
C PHE A 77 4.21 6.87 -8.67
N GLY A 78 5.27 7.24 -9.41
CA GLY A 78 5.73 8.62 -9.47
C GLY A 78 4.65 9.58 -9.98
N VAL A 79 3.94 9.22 -11.05
CA VAL A 79 2.82 10.01 -11.59
C VAL A 79 1.69 10.11 -10.56
N SER A 80 1.33 9.01 -9.93
CA SER A 80 0.27 8.96 -8.92
C SER A 80 0.59 9.82 -7.70
N MET A 81 1.83 9.81 -7.23
CA MET A 81 2.28 10.66 -6.12
C MET A 81 2.19 12.15 -6.46
N VAL A 82 2.59 12.55 -7.67
CA VAL A 82 2.42 13.95 -8.13
C VAL A 82 0.94 14.33 -8.20
N ASN A 83 0.10 13.46 -8.74
CA ASN A 83 -1.34 13.70 -8.83
C ASN A 83 -1.98 13.81 -7.44
N MET A 84 -1.63 12.91 -6.52
CA MET A 84 -2.09 12.97 -5.14
C MET A 84 -1.72 14.28 -4.47
N GLY A 85 -0.50 14.77 -4.68
CA GLY A 85 -0.04 16.06 -4.15
C GLY A 85 -0.77 17.28 -4.72
N ARG A 86 -1.51 17.11 -5.83
CA ARG A 86 -2.31 18.18 -6.45
C ARG A 86 -3.77 18.20 -6.00
N ILE A 87 -4.22 17.16 -5.30
CA ILE A 87 -5.61 17.04 -4.85
C ILE A 87 -5.88 18.04 -3.71
N GLY A 88 -6.86 18.93 -3.92
CA GLY A 88 -7.35 19.82 -2.87
C GLY A 88 -6.32 20.81 -2.35
N VAL A 89 -5.32 21.18 -3.16
CA VAL A 89 -4.31 22.19 -2.77
C VAL A 89 -4.97 23.53 -2.56
N LEU A 90 -4.78 24.09 -1.37
CA LEU A 90 -5.22 25.44 -1.02
C LEU A 90 -4.07 26.42 -1.25
N THR A 91 -4.36 27.55 -1.91
CA THR A 91 -3.37 28.57 -2.25
C THR A 91 -3.79 29.95 -1.76
N ALA A 92 -2.83 30.85 -1.62
CA ALA A 92 -3.06 32.25 -1.18
C ALA A 92 -3.92 32.32 0.08
N SER A 93 -4.99 33.12 0.08
CA SER A 93 -5.90 33.32 1.21
C SER A 93 -6.75 32.09 1.58
N GLN A 94 -6.79 31.06 0.72
CA GLN A 94 -7.54 29.83 0.98
C GLN A 94 -6.77 28.84 1.87
N GLY A 95 -5.49 29.03 2.04
CA GLY A 95 -4.62 28.16 2.80
C GLY A 95 -3.54 28.91 3.54
N GLU A 96 -2.60 28.17 4.10
CA GLU A 96 -1.42 28.70 4.77
C GLU A 96 -0.19 27.84 4.50
N VAL A 97 0.99 28.44 4.49
CA VAL A 97 2.25 27.73 4.55
C VAL A 97 2.58 27.48 6.01
N ARG A 98 2.40 26.24 6.45
CA ARG A 98 2.60 25.86 7.86
C ARG A 98 4.08 25.88 8.23
N LYS A 99 4.40 26.43 9.40
CA LYS A 99 5.73 26.31 10.03
C LYS A 99 5.97 24.90 10.55
N VAL A 100 4.92 24.23 11.03
CA VAL A 100 4.93 22.84 11.49
C VAL A 100 3.82 22.12 10.76
N CYS A 101 4.15 21.04 10.00
CA CYS A 101 3.19 20.34 9.12
C CYS A 101 1.91 19.86 9.83
N THR A 102 2.03 19.45 11.09
CA THR A 102 0.94 18.88 11.87
C THR A 102 0.08 19.91 12.60
N LYS A 103 0.46 21.20 12.57
CA LYS A 103 -0.21 22.26 13.34
C LYS A 103 -0.50 23.47 12.45
N ARG A 104 -1.72 24.00 12.51
CA ARG A 104 -2.03 25.31 11.92
C ARG A 104 -1.26 26.43 12.64
N ASN A 105 -0.88 27.48 11.89
CA ASN A 105 -0.19 28.64 12.46
C ASN A 105 -1.11 29.39 13.42
#